data_21afb4717c162350dc27c46776dfcc0a
#
_entry.id   21afb4717c162350dc27c46776dfcc0a
#
_cell.length_a   1.000
_cell.length_b   1.000
_cell.length_c   1.000
_cell.angle_alpha   90.00
_cell.angle_beta   90.00
_cell.angle_gamma   90.00
#
_symmetry.space_group_name_H-M   'P 1'
#
loop_
_entity.id
_entity.type
_entity.pdbx_description
1 polymer ?
#
loop_
_entity_poly.entity_id
_entity_poly.type
_entity_poly.pdbx_seq_one_letter_code
_entity_poly.pdbx_strand_id
1 'polypeptide(L)'
;RGLGDVYKRQYQMSPSYDSTKTLKWVEKVYQLYLPGYVVLTFIMMLGFYILLRAFGLSAWLAGLGGIIWAFSSYFFILIPAGHIWKFVTLAYIPPTIAGVVLAYRKKYLLGGVITALFIALQIQSNHIQMSYYFMFVILFFIIAYFVDAYEKKELPHFFKASAILALA
;
A
#
# COMPACT_ATOMS: atom_id res chain seq x y z
N ARG A 1 -25.02 17.01 -16.65
CA ARG A 1 -24.56 16.84 -15.25
C ARG A 1 -23.14 16.29 -15.36
N GLY A 2 -22.14 17.16 -15.12
CA GLY A 2 -20.76 16.88 -15.44
C GLY A 2 -20.07 16.01 -14.39
N LEU A 3 -18.96 15.38 -14.77
CA LEU A 3 -18.05 14.59 -13.92
C LEU A 3 -17.68 15.32 -12.60
N GLY A 4 -17.68 16.65 -12.57
CA GLY A 4 -17.43 17.46 -11.39
C GLY A 4 -18.44 17.27 -10.25
N ASP A 5 -19.71 16.93 -10.53
CA ASP A 5 -20.73 16.70 -9.51
C ASP A 5 -20.59 15.33 -8.86
N VAL A 6 -20.10 14.34 -9.61
CA VAL A 6 -19.77 12.99 -9.06
C VAL A 6 -18.57 13.09 -8.13
N TYR A 7 -17.56 13.88 -8.49
CA TYR A 7 -16.39 14.16 -7.64
C TYR A 7 -16.77 14.86 -6.34
N LYS A 8 -17.60 15.91 -6.40
CA LYS A 8 -18.06 16.62 -5.19
C LYS A 8 -18.83 15.69 -4.25
N ARG A 9 -19.67 14.78 -4.76
CA ARG A 9 -20.42 13.82 -3.94
C ARG A 9 -19.52 12.76 -3.30
N GLN A 10 -18.49 12.28 -4.00
CA GLN A 10 -17.53 11.33 -3.42
C GLN A 10 -16.70 11.96 -2.29
N TYR A 11 -16.34 13.23 -2.41
CA TYR A 11 -15.68 13.98 -1.34
C TYR A 11 -16.62 14.29 -0.17
N GLN A 12 -17.92 14.51 -0.41
CA GLN A 12 -18.89 14.80 0.64
C GLN A 12 -19.32 13.56 1.45
N MET A 13 -19.10 12.35 0.95
CA MET A 13 -19.44 11.11 1.65
C MET A 13 -18.39 10.64 2.66
N SER A 14 -17.23 11.29 2.75
CA SER A 14 -16.24 11.01 3.80
C SER A 14 -16.43 11.99 4.96
N PRO A 15 -17.00 11.56 6.11
CA PRO A 15 -17.20 12.43 7.27
C PRO A 15 -15.92 13.03 7.85
N SER A 16 -14.76 12.48 7.46
CA SER A 16 -13.44 12.92 7.93
C SER A 16 -12.83 14.05 7.11
N TYR A 17 -13.49 14.52 6.06
CA TYR A 17 -12.91 15.51 5.16
C TYR A 17 -13.26 16.96 5.48
N ASP A 18 -14.14 17.19 6.47
CA ASP A 18 -14.36 18.55 7.02
C ASP A 18 -13.25 18.89 8.01
N SER A 19 -12.07 18.99 7.46
CA SER A 19 -10.83 19.07 8.20
C SER A 19 -10.59 20.48 8.71
N THR A 20 -10.30 20.56 9.98
CA THR A 20 -9.64 21.69 10.63
C THR A 20 -8.43 22.17 9.78
N LYS A 21 -8.13 23.48 9.84
CA LYS A 21 -6.99 24.10 9.13
C LYS A 21 -5.67 23.35 9.35
N THR A 22 -5.52 22.71 10.49
CA THR A 22 -4.36 21.90 10.88
C THR A 22 -4.15 20.66 9.99
N LEU A 23 -5.25 19.94 9.66
CA LEU A 23 -5.17 18.77 8.78
C LEU A 23 -4.82 19.15 7.34
N LYS A 24 -5.31 20.29 6.84
CA LYS A 24 -4.94 20.82 5.52
C LYS A 24 -3.47 21.21 5.44
N TRP A 25 -2.90 21.70 6.54
CA TRP A 25 -1.47 22.00 6.60
C TRP A 25 -0.63 20.71 6.58
N VAL A 26 -1.03 19.70 7.36
CA VAL A 26 -0.37 18.39 7.37
C VAL A 26 -0.43 17.74 5.98
N GLU A 27 -1.59 17.82 5.31
CA GLU A 27 -1.76 17.34 3.94
C GLU A 27 -0.79 18.04 2.96
N LYS A 28 -0.66 19.36 3.03
CA LYS A 28 0.27 20.13 2.20
C LYS A 28 1.74 19.78 2.47
N VAL A 29 2.10 19.61 3.73
CA VAL A 29 3.47 19.19 4.10
C VAL A 29 3.75 17.77 3.59
N TYR A 30 2.80 16.84 3.76
CA TYR A 30 2.89 15.48 3.24
C TYR A 30 3.03 15.45 1.71
N GLN A 31 2.30 16.34 1.02
CA GLN A 31 2.36 16.48 -0.43
C GLN A 31 3.60 17.25 -0.91
N LEU A 32 4.48 17.72 -0.01
CA LEU A 32 5.65 18.55 -0.36
C LEU A 32 5.27 19.75 -1.25
N TYR A 33 4.06 20.28 -1.09
CA TYR A 33 3.48 21.32 -1.96
C TYR A 33 3.41 20.94 -3.46
N LEU A 34 3.57 19.66 -3.80
CA LEU A 34 3.47 19.17 -5.16
C LEU A 34 2.00 18.83 -5.51
N PRO A 35 1.64 18.81 -6.79
CA PRO A 35 0.33 18.28 -7.22
C PRO A 35 0.11 16.86 -6.69
N GLY A 36 -1.09 16.57 -6.17
CA GLY A 36 -1.39 15.29 -5.52
C GLY A 36 -1.07 14.05 -6.35
N TYR A 37 -1.24 14.13 -7.67
CA TYR A 37 -0.92 13.01 -8.58
C TYR A 37 0.58 12.73 -8.67
N VAL A 38 1.44 13.76 -8.58
CA VAL A 38 2.89 13.59 -8.58
C VAL A 38 3.32 12.84 -7.33
N VAL A 39 2.78 13.25 -6.18
CA VAL A 39 3.06 12.58 -4.89
C VAL A 39 2.59 11.14 -4.90
N LEU A 40 1.37 10.87 -5.39
CA LEU A 40 0.83 9.52 -5.48
C LEU A 40 1.66 8.62 -6.40
N THR A 41 2.08 9.13 -7.56
CA THR A 41 2.97 8.40 -8.47
C THR A 41 4.31 8.09 -7.80
N PHE A 42 4.85 9.06 -7.04
CA PHE A 42 6.08 8.85 -6.28
C PHE A 42 5.89 7.79 -5.16
N ILE A 43 4.77 7.80 -4.45
CA ILE A 43 4.44 6.79 -3.43
C ILE A 43 4.32 5.40 -4.08
N MET A 44 3.71 5.29 -5.26
CA MET A 44 3.64 4.03 -6.01
C MET A 44 5.02 3.51 -6.37
N MET A 45 5.89 4.39 -6.88
CA MET A 45 7.28 4.06 -7.23
C MET A 45 8.05 3.58 -6.00
N LEU A 46 7.97 4.35 -4.91
CA LEU A 46 8.65 4.03 -3.65
C LEU A 46 8.11 2.75 -3.02
N GLY A 47 6.79 2.57 -3.01
CA GLY A 47 6.15 1.37 -2.46
C GLY A 47 6.59 0.11 -3.19
N PHE A 48 6.64 0.14 -4.51
CA PHE A 48 7.11 -1.00 -5.29
C PHE A 48 8.63 -1.22 -5.16
N TYR A 49 9.40 -0.13 -5.07
CA TYR A 49 10.83 -0.22 -4.74
C TYR A 49 11.06 -0.96 -3.42
N ILE A 50 10.32 -0.58 -2.35
CA ILE A 50 10.42 -1.23 -1.03
C ILE A 50 10.06 -2.71 -1.13
N LEU A 51 9.03 -3.07 -1.90
CA LEU A 51 8.63 -4.45 -2.14
C LEU A 51 9.77 -5.26 -2.78
N LEU A 52 10.35 -4.76 -3.86
CA LEU A 52 11.43 -5.45 -4.57
C LEU A 52 12.69 -5.56 -3.70
N ARG A 53 12.98 -4.55 -2.87
CA ARG A 53 14.05 -4.62 -1.86
C ARG A 53 13.74 -5.65 -0.77
N ALA A 54 12.49 -5.77 -0.36
CA ALA A 54 12.08 -6.80 0.60
C ALA A 54 12.26 -8.20 0.02
N PHE A 55 12.09 -8.40 -1.28
CA PHE A 55 12.40 -9.65 -1.98
C PHE A 55 13.91 -9.90 -2.16
N GLY A 56 14.76 -8.91 -1.88
CA GLY A 56 16.22 -9.04 -1.94
C GLY A 56 16.84 -8.65 -3.29
N LEU A 57 16.10 -8.00 -4.18
CA LEU A 57 16.64 -7.49 -5.43
C LEU A 57 17.66 -6.36 -5.16
N SER A 58 18.61 -6.15 -6.09
CA SER A 58 19.56 -5.04 -6.01
C SER A 58 18.83 -3.68 -6.06
N ALA A 59 19.46 -2.62 -5.53
CA ALA A 59 18.86 -1.30 -5.52
C ALA A 59 18.52 -0.78 -6.92
N TRP A 60 19.37 -1.05 -7.90
CA TRP A 60 19.17 -0.66 -9.30
C TRP A 60 17.94 -1.34 -9.91
N LEU A 61 17.84 -2.67 -9.77
CA LEU A 61 16.69 -3.42 -10.27
C LEU A 61 15.38 -3.03 -9.57
N ALA A 62 15.45 -2.80 -8.26
CA ALA A 62 14.29 -2.34 -7.51
C ALA A 62 13.85 -0.93 -7.95
N GLY A 63 14.81 -0.03 -8.21
CA GLY A 63 14.52 1.31 -8.73
C GLY A 63 13.88 1.25 -10.12
N LEU A 64 14.45 0.47 -11.03
CA LEU A 64 13.88 0.26 -12.36
C LEU A 64 12.45 -0.33 -12.28
N GLY A 65 12.25 -1.35 -11.46
CA GLY A 65 10.94 -1.95 -11.25
C GLY A 65 9.93 -0.96 -10.68
N GLY A 66 10.34 -0.11 -9.73
CA GLY A 66 9.50 0.97 -9.19
C GLY A 66 9.04 1.96 -10.25
N ILE A 67 9.96 2.37 -11.14
CA ILE A 67 9.63 3.26 -12.27
C ILE A 67 8.64 2.57 -13.22
N ILE A 68 8.93 1.35 -13.66
CA ILE A 68 8.06 0.61 -14.58
C ILE A 68 6.66 0.44 -13.99
N TRP A 69 6.56 0.11 -12.71
CA TRP A 69 5.28 -0.02 -12.02
C TRP A 69 4.52 1.31 -11.98
N ALA A 70 5.14 2.38 -11.48
CA ALA A 70 4.49 3.67 -11.29
C ALA A 70 4.04 4.32 -12.61
N PHE A 71 4.78 4.10 -13.70
CA PHE A 71 4.49 4.61 -15.03
C PHE A 71 3.73 3.62 -15.92
N SER A 72 3.13 2.58 -15.34
CA SER A 72 2.23 1.70 -16.06
C SER A 72 1.01 2.48 -16.60
N SER A 73 0.64 2.24 -17.84
CA SER A 73 -0.50 2.90 -18.51
C SER A 73 -1.82 2.72 -17.76
N TYR A 74 -1.98 1.63 -17.06
CA TYR A 74 -3.17 1.36 -16.24
C TYR A 74 -3.42 2.46 -15.18
N PHE A 75 -2.37 2.90 -14.50
CA PHE A 75 -2.52 3.93 -13.47
C PHE A 75 -2.86 5.29 -14.06
N PHE A 76 -2.29 5.62 -15.22
CA PHE A 76 -2.62 6.86 -15.92
C PHE A 76 -4.06 6.88 -16.45
N ILE A 77 -4.64 5.74 -16.79
CA ILE A 77 -6.05 5.63 -17.19
C ILE A 77 -7.00 5.85 -16.00
N LEU A 78 -6.61 5.43 -14.79
CA LEU A 78 -7.44 5.59 -13.59
C LEU A 78 -7.68 7.06 -13.22
N ILE A 79 -6.71 7.94 -13.47
CA ILE A 79 -6.78 9.36 -13.13
C ILE A 79 -7.90 10.07 -13.91
N PRO A 80 -7.91 10.11 -15.26
CA PRO A 80 -8.98 10.76 -16.01
C PRO A 80 -10.31 10.02 -15.89
N ALA A 81 -10.31 8.71 -15.62
CA ALA A 81 -11.52 7.94 -15.34
C ALA A 81 -12.17 8.28 -13.99
N GLY A 82 -11.54 9.12 -13.17
CA GLY A 82 -12.09 9.53 -11.88
C GLY A 82 -11.93 8.51 -10.75
N HIS A 83 -11.14 7.47 -10.93
CA HIS A 83 -10.95 6.42 -9.95
C HIS A 83 -9.75 6.67 -9.01
N ILE A 84 -9.66 7.90 -8.46
CA ILE A 84 -8.53 8.33 -7.62
C ILE A 84 -8.36 7.46 -6.38
N TRP A 85 -9.44 7.12 -5.70
CA TRP A 85 -9.39 6.28 -4.51
C TRP A 85 -8.87 4.87 -4.80
N LYS A 86 -9.22 4.32 -5.97
CA LYS A 86 -8.64 3.06 -6.44
C LYS A 86 -7.15 3.19 -6.69
N PHE A 87 -6.71 4.30 -7.29
CA PHE A 87 -5.30 4.60 -7.49
C PHE A 87 -4.54 4.69 -6.17
N VAL A 88 -5.07 5.41 -5.18
CA VAL A 88 -4.49 5.55 -3.82
C VAL A 88 -4.38 4.19 -3.14
N THR A 89 -5.45 3.38 -3.16
CA THR A 89 -5.44 2.04 -2.56
C THR A 89 -4.37 1.16 -3.18
N LEU A 90 -4.24 1.18 -4.52
CA LEU A 90 -3.23 0.42 -5.25
C LEU A 90 -1.80 0.86 -4.92
N ALA A 91 -1.58 2.14 -4.57
CA ALA A 91 -0.27 2.64 -4.17
C ALA A 91 0.22 2.03 -2.85
N TYR A 92 -0.71 1.66 -1.96
CA TYR A 92 -0.38 1.12 -0.64
C TYR A 92 -0.24 -0.41 -0.60
N ILE A 93 -0.69 -1.12 -1.64
CA ILE A 93 -0.60 -2.59 -1.72
C ILE A 93 0.87 -3.09 -1.72
N PRO A 94 1.77 -2.60 -2.59
CA PRO A 94 3.13 -3.10 -2.63
C PRO A 94 3.89 -2.94 -1.32
N PRO A 95 3.88 -1.80 -0.62
CA PRO A 95 4.58 -1.68 0.65
C PRO A 95 3.92 -2.51 1.77
N THR A 96 2.62 -2.78 1.73
CA THR A 96 1.97 -3.71 2.66
C THR A 96 2.53 -5.13 2.47
N ILE A 97 2.61 -5.61 1.22
CA ILE A 97 3.23 -6.92 0.92
C ILE A 97 4.70 -6.94 1.38
N ALA A 98 5.44 -5.83 1.18
CA ALA A 98 6.82 -5.72 1.63
C ALA A 98 6.94 -5.92 3.15
N GLY A 99 6.04 -5.32 3.93
CA GLY A 99 5.97 -5.51 5.37
C GLY A 99 5.74 -6.98 5.76
N VAL A 100 4.79 -7.65 5.11
CA VAL A 100 4.54 -9.08 5.31
C VAL A 100 5.78 -9.91 5.00
N VAL A 101 6.42 -9.69 3.86
CA VAL A 101 7.66 -10.39 3.46
C VAL A 101 8.78 -10.15 4.48
N LEU A 102 8.97 -8.93 4.95
CA LEU A 102 9.99 -8.60 5.94
C LEU A 102 9.74 -9.28 7.28
N ALA A 103 8.49 -9.38 7.75
CA ALA A 103 8.14 -10.09 8.97
C ALA A 103 8.51 -11.57 8.87
N TYR A 104 8.17 -12.24 7.77
CA TYR A 104 8.55 -13.62 7.52
C TYR A 104 10.05 -13.82 7.25
N ARG A 105 10.79 -12.76 6.90
CA ARG A 105 12.26 -12.76 6.83
C ARG A 105 12.95 -12.39 8.15
N LYS A 106 12.30 -12.62 9.28
CA LYS A 106 12.83 -12.39 10.65
C LYS A 106 13.04 -10.91 11.02
N LYS A 107 12.60 -9.97 10.19
CA LYS A 107 12.59 -8.53 10.48
C LYS A 107 11.24 -8.11 11.08
N TYR A 108 10.89 -8.71 12.20
CA TYR A 108 9.55 -8.66 12.79
C TYR A 108 9.02 -7.24 13.02
N LEU A 109 9.80 -6.41 13.74
CA LEU A 109 9.38 -5.05 14.08
C LEU A 109 9.18 -4.19 12.83
N LEU A 110 10.16 -4.20 11.93
CA LEU A 110 10.10 -3.43 10.69
C LEU A 110 8.94 -3.91 9.81
N GLY A 111 8.76 -5.22 9.67
CA GLY A 111 7.66 -5.80 8.91
C GLY A 111 6.31 -5.44 9.51
N GLY A 112 6.12 -5.58 10.83
CA GLY A 112 4.89 -5.21 11.52
C GLY A 112 4.56 -3.73 11.38
N VAL A 113 5.51 -2.83 11.62
CA VAL A 113 5.28 -1.37 11.51
C VAL A 113 4.91 -0.96 10.08
N ILE A 114 5.62 -1.48 9.07
CA ILE A 114 5.31 -1.18 7.67
C ILE A 114 3.91 -1.71 7.32
N THR A 115 3.59 -2.95 7.71
CA THR A 115 2.27 -3.55 7.46
C THR A 115 1.16 -2.73 8.11
N ALA A 116 1.28 -2.42 9.41
CA ALA A 116 0.30 -1.61 10.14
C ALA A 116 0.07 -0.25 9.49
N LEU A 117 1.15 0.46 9.16
CA LEU A 117 1.06 1.79 8.55
C LEU A 117 0.32 1.74 7.21
N PHE A 118 0.72 0.85 6.31
CA PHE A 118 0.15 0.83 4.97
C PHE A 118 -1.23 0.18 4.90
N ILE A 119 -1.56 -0.76 5.79
CA ILE A 119 -2.95 -1.24 5.95
C ILE A 119 -3.84 -0.12 6.47
N ALA A 120 -3.42 0.65 7.46
CA ALA A 120 -4.19 1.78 7.98
C ALA A 120 -4.48 2.82 6.87
N LEU A 121 -3.46 3.19 6.09
CA LEU A 121 -3.60 4.09 4.94
C LEU A 121 -4.51 3.52 3.84
N GLN A 122 -4.43 2.21 3.60
CA GLN A 122 -5.27 1.52 2.63
C GLN A 122 -6.74 1.50 3.07
N ILE A 123 -7.03 1.25 4.34
CA ILE A 123 -8.38 1.30 4.90
C ILE A 123 -8.92 2.73 4.82
N GLN A 124 -8.09 3.72 5.15
CA GLN A 124 -8.46 5.14 5.07
C GLN A 124 -8.82 5.58 3.65
N SER A 125 -8.24 4.96 2.61
CA SER A 125 -8.60 5.24 1.21
C SER A 125 -10.04 4.84 0.85
N ASN A 126 -10.74 4.13 1.74
CA ASN A 126 -12.15 3.76 1.67
C ASN A 126 -12.57 3.03 0.38
N HIS A 127 -11.65 2.28 -0.23
CA HIS A 127 -11.96 1.46 -1.41
C HIS A 127 -12.07 -0.02 -1.02
N ILE A 128 -13.17 -0.37 -0.35
CA ILE A 128 -13.41 -1.69 0.28
C ILE A 128 -13.22 -2.85 -0.70
N GLN A 129 -13.70 -2.70 -1.94
CA GLN A 129 -13.59 -3.75 -2.96
C GLN A 129 -12.13 -4.15 -3.25
N MET A 130 -11.23 -3.16 -3.37
CA MET A 130 -9.82 -3.44 -3.64
C MET A 130 -9.14 -4.08 -2.43
N SER A 131 -9.46 -3.61 -1.23
CA SER A 131 -8.95 -4.19 0.02
C SER A 131 -9.43 -5.63 0.21
N TYR A 132 -10.67 -5.94 -0.17
CA TYR A 132 -11.20 -7.30 -0.16
C TYR A 132 -10.43 -8.24 -1.09
N TYR A 133 -10.19 -7.84 -2.34
CA TYR A 133 -9.39 -8.64 -3.27
C TYR A 133 -7.94 -8.78 -2.80
N PHE A 134 -7.40 -7.74 -2.21
CA PHE A 134 -6.05 -7.78 -1.67
C PHE A 134 -5.91 -8.76 -0.49
N MET A 135 -6.95 -8.96 0.30
CA MET A 135 -6.96 -9.96 1.37
C MET A 135 -6.62 -11.38 0.85
N PHE A 136 -7.12 -11.75 -0.34
CA PHE A 136 -6.76 -13.05 -0.94
C PHE A 136 -5.28 -13.12 -1.31
N VAL A 137 -4.69 -12.03 -1.77
CA VAL A 137 -3.24 -11.98 -2.06
C VAL A 137 -2.45 -12.22 -0.79
N ILE A 138 -2.79 -11.56 0.32
CA ILE A 138 -2.15 -11.79 1.62
C ILE A 138 -2.33 -13.25 2.07
N LEU A 139 -3.52 -13.82 1.91
CA LEU A 139 -3.77 -15.23 2.24
C LEU A 139 -2.83 -16.18 1.47
N PHE A 140 -2.62 -15.94 0.17
CA PHE A 140 -1.67 -16.74 -0.61
C PHE A 140 -0.23 -16.60 -0.11
N PHE A 141 0.19 -15.41 0.29
CA PHE A 141 1.50 -15.22 0.93
C PHE A 141 1.62 -16.01 2.23
N ILE A 142 0.60 -15.96 3.09
CA ILE A 142 0.56 -16.71 4.35
C ILE A 142 0.70 -18.21 4.08
N ILE A 143 -0.07 -18.75 3.13
CA ILE A 143 0.00 -20.15 2.76
C ILE A 143 1.38 -20.54 2.24
N ALA A 144 1.97 -19.72 1.35
CA ALA A 144 3.30 -19.97 0.79
C ALA A 144 4.38 -19.99 1.88
N TYR A 145 4.33 -19.02 2.81
CA TYR A 145 5.27 -18.98 3.93
C TYR A 145 5.03 -20.09 4.97
N PHE A 146 3.78 -20.54 5.11
CA PHE A 146 3.48 -21.71 5.94
C PHE A 146 4.10 -22.99 5.38
N VAL A 147 3.95 -23.22 4.07
CA VAL A 147 4.56 -24.39 3.40
C VAL A 147 6.08 -24.35 3.52
N ASP A 148 6.70 -23.20 3.23
CA ASP A 148 8.16 -23.00 3.37
C ASP A 148 8.65 -23.25 4.80
N ALA A 149 7.93 -22.75 5.81
CA ALA A 149 8.25 -22.96 7.22
C ALA A 149 8.05 -24.41 7.67
N TYR A 150 7.06 -25.11 7.10
CA TYR A 150 6.83 -26.52 7.36
C TYR A 150 7.97 -27.40 6.83
N GLU A 151 8.38 -27.15 5.57
CA GLU A 151 9.51 -27.86 4.95
C GLU A 151 10.83 -27.62 5.68
N LYS A 152 11.08 -26.37 6.13
CA LYS A 152 12.30 -25.98 6.87
C LYS A 152 12.26 -26.30 8.36
N LYS A 153 11.13 -26.83 8.88
CA LYS A 153 10.91 -27.06 10.31
C LYS A 153 11.02 -25.81 11.17
N GLU A 154 10.70 -24.63 10.61
CA GLU A 154 10.75 -23.32 11.27
C GLU A 154 9.34 -22.80 11.69
N LEU A 155 8.41 -23.68 12.02
CA LEU A 155 7.03 -23.32 12.42
C LEU A 155 6.96 -22.29 13.57
N PRO A 156 7.81 -22.34 14.63
CA PRO A 156 7.78 -21.32 15.68
C PRO A 156 8.05 -19.91 15.15
N HIS A 157 8.95 -19.78 14.16
CA HIS A 157 9.21 -18.52 13.47
C HIS A 157 7.98 -18.04 12.69
N PHE A 158 7.33 -18.93 11.94
CA PHE A 158 6.11 -18.63 11.20
C PHE A 158 5.00 -18.10 12.12
N PHE A 159 4.70 -18.79 13.22
CA PHE A 159 3.67 -18.36 14.17
C PHE A 159 4.00 -17.02 14.83
N LYS A 160 5.27 -16.78 15.17
CA LYS A 160 5.72 -15.49 15.71
C LYS A 160 5.50 -14.34 14.70
N ALA A 161 5.90 -14.53 13.44
CA ALA A 161 5.70 -13.56 12.40
C ALA A 161 4.21 -13.29 12.15
N SER A 162 3.40 -14.35 12.07
CA SER A 162 1.95 -14.24 11.86
C SER A 162 1.24 -13.54 13.02
N ALA A 163 1.65 -13.78 14.27
CA ALA A 163 1.10 -13.08 15.43
C ALA A 163 1.38 -11.57 15.37
N ILE A 164 2.60 -11.19 14.98
CA ILE A 164 2.95 -9.76 14.82
C ILE A 164 2.14 -9.12 13.70
N LEU A 165 1.96 -9.82 12.57
CA LEU A 165 1.16 -9.32 11.45
C LEU A 165 -0.33 -9.24 11.79
N ALA A 166 -0.85 -10.10 12.67
CA ALA A 166 -2.24 -10.04 13.14
C ALA A 166 -2.49 -8.88 14.13
N LEU A 167 -1.44 -8.40 14.79
CA LEU A 167 -1.50 -7.23 15.68
C LEU A 167 -1.25 -5.91 14.93
N ALA A 168 -0.73 -5.96 13.70
CA ALA A 168 -0.43 -4.81 12.85
C ALA A 168 -1.67 -4.35 12.07
#